data_b8e95785874dcb34f34fe0b84e98630f
#
_entry.id   b8e95785874dcb34f34fe0b84e98630f
#
_cell.length_a   1.000
_cell.length_b   1.000
_cell.length_c   1.000
_cell.angle_alpha   90.00
_cell.angle_beta   90.00
_cell.angle_gamma   90.00
#
_symmetry.space_group_name_H-M   'P 1'
#
loop_
_entity.id
_entity.type
_entity.pdbx_description
1 polymer ?
#
loop_
_entity_poly.entity_id
_entity_poly.type
_entity_poly.pdbx_seq_one_letter_code
_entity_poly.pdbx_strand_id
1 'polypeptide(L)'
;MAEEQRQSLGADEQPIDNTLNEPSIGMLYDKEKDQTKVFSQNPDGSIGTVDPTPENESLFFVMDKNIPLNFYKNLKKYHNNPTINIYVVPRRALERMKDALKRYWKNTSRDDVKLYYNYKMRPDGQFECKMKTRGIPIDEMPWDTLNRMGYSFGGLEKVNYLQKLQNYEQTGMHKLKYHDDIINYIGEGKFRLKKSGNRYKVDVKSYARILDEGLFNQKFTDADMKNLEMYGNLGRVLETSEGPLLVSRDFDTRQLDYTNAENAFVPR
;
A
#
# COMPACT_ATOMS: atom_id res chain seq x y z
N MET A 1 -46.69 -18.57 12.35
CA MET A 1 -46.46 -18.12 10.95
C MET A 1 -45.40 -17.02 10.91
N ALA A 2 -44.22 -17.32 11.42
CA ALA A 2 -43.09 -16.39 11.38
C ALA A 2 -41.71 -17.10 11.15
N GLU A 3 -41.77 -18.37 10.69
CA GLU A 3 -40.59 -19.21 10.49
C GLU A 3 -40.28 -19.58 9.04
N GLU A 4 -41.15 -19.21 8.09
CA GLU A 4 -41.02 -19.64 6.69
C GLU A 4 -40.37 -18.62 5.72
N GLN A 5 -39.85 -17.47 6.20
CA GLN A 5 -39.16 -16.51 5.33
C GLN A 5 -37.64 -16.46 5.48
N ARG A 6 -37.04 -17.48 6.12
CA ARG A 6 -35.57 -17.55 6.28
C ARG A 6 -34.84 -18.44 5.26
N GLN A 7 -35.52 -18.96 4.27
CA GLN A 7 -34.89 -19.80 3.25
C GLN A 7 -34.99 -19.13 1.88
N SER A 8 -33.96 -18.34 1.55
CA SER A 8 -33.40 -18.12 0.19
C SER A 8 -32.42 -16.96 0.11
N LEU A 9 -31.54 -16.81 1.09
CA LEU A 9 -30.32 -16.01 0.89
C LEU A 9 -29.24 -17.00 0.47
N GLY A 10 -28.74 -16.83 -0.76
CA GLY A 10 -27.67 -17.66 -1.31
C GLY A 10 -26.43 -17.64 -0.41
N ALA A 11 -25.70 -18.74 -0.38
CA ALA A 11 -24.59 -19.04 0.53
C ALA A 11 -23.36 -18.08 0.45
N ASP A 12 -23.45 -16.96 -0.31
CA ASP A 12 -22.34 -16.01 -0.53
C ASP A 12 -22.58 -14.59 0.04
N GLU A 13 -23.72 -14.34 0.68
CA GLU A 13 -23.96 -13.02 1.31
C GLU A 13 -23.54 -13.05 2.80
N GLN A 14 -22.27 -12.81 3.06
CA GLN A 14 -21.82 -12.48 4.42
C GLN A 14 -22.51 -11.17 4.89
N PRO A 15 -22.94 -11.08 6.15
CA PRO A 15 -23.56 -9.86 6.65
C PRO A 15 -22.59 -8.69 6.51
N ILE A 16 -23.00 -7.69 5.75
CA ILE A 16 -22.27 -6.43 5.58
C ILE A 16 -22.26 -5.71 6.92
N ASP A 17 -21.09 -5.34 7.42
CA ASP A 17 -21.01 -4.46 8.58
C ASP A 17 -21.42 -3.04 8.17
N ASN A 18 -22.69 -2.76 8.31
CA ASN A 18 -23.32 -1.48 7.96
C ASN A 18 -23.28 -0.47 9.11
N THR A 19 -22.68 -0.83 10.24
CA THR A 19 -22.73 0.02 11.45
C THR A 19 -21.76 1.18 11.33
N LEU A 20 -22.30 2.39 11.43
CA LEU A 20 -21.55 3.64 11.57
C LEU A 20 -21.68 4.14 13.00
N ASN A 21 -20.58 4.61 13.59
CA ASN A 21 -20.57 5.15 14.96
C ASN A 21 -21.10 6.59 15.03
N GLU A 22 -21.14 7.30 13.92
CA GLU A 22 -21.54 8.71 13.81
C GLU A 22 -22.05 9.03 12.41
N PRO A 23 -22.82 10.14 12.22
CA PRO A 23 -23.27 10.57 10.90
C PRO A 23 -22.10 10.70 9.93
N SER A 24 -22.22 10.04 8.79
CA SER A 24 -21.15 9.93 7.80
C SER A 24 -21.62 10.26 6.40
N ILE A 25 -20.70 10.68 5.54
CA ILE A 25 -20.95 11.11 4.18
C ILE A 25 -20.19 10.18 3.24
N GLY A 26 -20.87 9.68 2.23
CA GLY A 26 -20.24 8.91 1.16
C GLY A 26 -19.53 9.81 0.15
N MET A 27 -18.29 9.51 -0.14
CA MET A 27 -17.47 10.21 -1.12
C MET A 27 -16.98 9.25 -2.20
N LEU A 28 -16.87 9.75 -3.41
CA LEU A 28 -16.30 9.07 -4.55
C LEU A 28 -15.05 9.82 -5.00
N TYR A 29 -13.94 9.12 -5.18
CA TYR A 29 -12.72 9.67 -5.76
C TYR A 29 -12.37 8.92 -7.04
N ASP A 30 -12.45 9.63 -8.17
CA ASP A 30 -12.02 9.14 -9.47
C ASP A 30 -10.51 9.41 -9.64
N LYS A 31 -9.71 8.35 -9.55
CA LYS A 31 -8.25 8.41 -9.63
C LYS A 31 -7.75 8.85 -11.01
N GLU A 32 -8.49 8.55 -12.06
CA GLU A 32 -8.10 8.90 -13.43
C GLU A 32 -8.31 10.36 -13.73
N LYS A 33 -9.42 10.92 -13.22
CA LYS A 33 -9.76 12.34 -13.40
C LYS A 33 -9.22 13.25 -12.30
N ASP A 34 -8.66 12.66 -11.23
CA ASP A 34 -8.28 13.37 -9.99
C ASP A 34 -9.44 14.20 -9.44
N GLN A 35 -10.64 13.61 -9.41
CA GLN A 35 -11.88 14.30 -9.02
C GLN A 35 -12.54 13.65 -7.83
N THR A 36 -12.96 14.49 -6.89
CA THR A 36 -13.76 14.10 -5.73
C THR A 36 -15.21 14.51 -5.93
N LYS A 37 -16.15 13.59 -5.68
CA LYS A 37 -17.59 13.85 -5.62
C LYS A 37 -18.15 13.37 -4.29
N VAL A 38 -19.29 13.91 -3.90
CA VAL A 38 -20.04 13.44 -2.73
C VAL A 38 -21.36 12.86 -3.20
N PHE A 39 -21.79 11.75 -2.58
CA PHE A 39 -23.10 11.19 -2.89
C PHE A 39 -24.21 12.12 -2.43
N SER A 40 -25.24 12.24 -3.26
CA SER A 40 -26.44 13.04 -3.00
C SER A 40 -27.69 12.19 -3.24
N GLN A 41 -28.77 12.53 -2.59
CA GLN A 41 -30.06 11.94 -2.86
C GLN A 41 -30.89 12.86 -3.75
N ASN A 42 -31.34 12.36 -4.87
CA ASN A 42 -32.24 13.07 -5.77
C ASN A 42 -33.68 13.07 -5.21
N PRO A 43 -34.55 13.99 -5.64
CA PRO A 43 -35.96 14.02 -5.20
C PRO A 43 -36.75 12.74 -5.47
N ASP A 44 -36.37 11.95 -6.46
CA ASP A 44 -36.94 10.63 -6.80
C ASP A 44 -36.40 9.49 -5.92
N GLY A 45 -35.53 9.81 -4.94
CA GLY A 45 -34.90 8.82 -4.06
C GLY A 45 -33.68 8.12 -4.66
N SER A 46 -33.33 8.39 -5.91
CA SER A 46 -32.12 7.84 -6.53
C SER A 46 -30.85 8.50 -5.96
N ILE A 47 -29.73 7.76 -6.03
CA ILE A 47 -28.43 8.27 -5.59
C ILE A 47 -27.66 8.84 -6.78
N GLY A 48 -27.38 10.14 -6.68
CA GLY A 48 -26.52 10.90 -7.56
C GLY A 48 -25.19 11.25 -6.92
N THR A 49 -24.45 12.16 -7.55
CA THR A 49 -23.23 12.74 -7.01
C THR A 49 -23.17 14.23 -7.32
N VAL A 50 -22.65 15.02 -6.37
CA VAL A 50 -22.45 16.46 -6.51
C VAL A 50 -21.00 16.83 -6.15
N ASP A 51 -20.57 18.03 -6.53
CA ASP A 51 -19.28 18.54 -6.11
C ASP A 51 -19.27 18.84 -4.61
N PRO A 52 -18.16 18.55 -3.91
CA PRO A 52 -18.04 18.77 -2.45
C PRO A 52 -17.80 20.25 -2.14
N THR A 53 -18.71 21.11 -2.54
CA THR A 53 -18.66 22.56 -2.29
C THR A 53 -19.67 22.96 -1.20
N PRO A 54 -19.46 24.10 -0.50
CA PRO A 54 -20.39 24.58 0.51
C PRO A 54 -21.82 24.77 0.01
N GLU A 55 -21.98 25.20 -1.26
CA GLU A 55 -23.29 25.44 -1.89
C GLU A 55 -24.10 24.14 -2.01
N ASN A 56 -23.40 23.02 -2.16
CA ASN A 56 -24.00 21.69 -2.31
C ASN A 56 -24.17 20.94 -0.99
N GLU A 57 -23.76 21.50 0.14
CA GLU A 57 -23.72 20.77 1.42
C GLU A 57 -25.11 20.26 1.85
N SER A 58 -26.17 21.00 1.55
CA SER A 58 -27.55 20.60 1.83
C SER A 58 -28.02 19.39 1.01
N LEU A 59 -27.36 19.08 -0.08
CA LEU A 59 -27.66 17.96 -0.99
C LEU A 59 -26.91 16.68 -0.60
N PHE A 60 -25.96 16.75 0.33
CA PHE A 60 -25.16 15.59 0.69
C PHE A 60 -26.01 14.51 1.35
N PHE A 61 -25.86 13.29 0.84
CA PHE A 61 -26.50 12.15 1.47
C PHE A 61 -25.76 11.77 2.75
N VAL A 62 -26.40 12.03 3.88
CA VAL A 62 -25.87 11.72 5.21
C VAL A 62 -26.38 10.36 5.66
N MET A 63 -25.47 9.47 5.98
CA MET A 63 -25.76 8.16 6.56
C MET A 63 -25.67 8.25 8.07
N ASP A 64 -26.74 7.85 8.76
CA ASP A 64 -26.79 7.82 10.23
C ASP A 64 -26.82 6.35 10.68
N LYS A 65 -25.93 5.98 11.62
CA LYS A 65 -25.77 4.67 12.25
C LYS A 65 -25.59 3.49 11.32
N ASN A 66 -26.49 3.29 10.35
CA ASN A 66 -26.46 2.15 9.42
C ASN A 66 -26.44 2.64 7.96
N ILE A 67 -25.67 1.94 7.12
CA ILE A 67 -25.70 2.17 5.69
C ILE A 67 -26.93 1.43 5.12
N PRO A 68 -27.90 2.15 4.51
CA PRO A 68 -29.06 1.50 3.92
C PRO A 68 -28.66 0.49 2.83
N LEU A 69 -29.28 -0.71 2.82
CA LEU A 69 -28.97 -1.76 1.86
C LEU A 69 -29.10 -1.29 0.41
N ASN A 70 -30.12 -0.46 0.12
CA ASN A 70 -30.29 0.10 -1.22
C ASN A 70 -29.18 1.06 -1.60
N PHE A 71 -28.62 1.82 -0.65
CA PHE A 71 -27.47 2.67 -0.88
C PHE A 71 -26.26 1.80 -1.26
N TYR A 72 -25.99 0.73 -0.50
CA TYR A 72 -24.92 -0.20 -0.82
C TYR A 72 -25.08 -0.84 -2.21
N LYS A 73 -26.30 -1.29 -2.58
CA LYS A 73 -26.56 -1.81 -3.92
C LYS A 73 -26.27 -0.79 -5.02
N ASN A 74 -26.58 0.49 -4.78
CA ASN A 74 -26.26 1.58 -5.70
C ASN A 74 -24.74 1.84 -5.79
N LEU A 75 -23.98 1.61 -4.70
CA LEU A 75 -22.53 1.74 -4.72
C LEU A 75 -21.84 0.67 -5.57
N LYS A 76 -22.40 -0.54 -5.68
CA LYS A 76 -21.81 -1.63 -6.49
C LYS A 76 -21.47 -1.20 -7.91
N LYS A 77 -22.30 -0.36 -8.54
CA LYS A 77 -22.03 0.17 -9.89
C LYS A 77 -20.72 0.96 -9.99
N TYR A 78 -20.34 1.65 -8.92
CA TYR A 78 -19.09 2.43 -8.88
C TYR A 78 -17.89 1.55 -8.55
N HIS A 79 -18.04 0.50 -7.74
CA HIS A 79 -16.97 -0.45 -7.43
C HIS A 79 -16.51 -1.26 -8.64
N ASN A 80 -17.34 -1.42 -9.66
CA ASN A 80 -16.97 -2.10 -10.90
C ASN A 80 -15.95 -1.28 -11.74
N ASN A 81 -15.76 0.00 -11.42
CA ASN A 81 -14.73 0.81 -12.05
C ASN A 81 -13.46 0.83 -11.18
N PRO A 82 -12.33 0.24 -11.63
CA PRO A 82 -11.09 0.17 -10.86
C PRO A 82 -10.44 1.54 -10.61
N THR A 83 -10.87 2.58 -11.33
CA THR A 83 -10.36 3.95 -11.14
C THR A 83 -11.04 4.66 -9.98
N ILE A 84 -12.16 4.12 -9.49
CA ILE A 84 -12.97 4.76 -8.46
C ILE A 84 -12.71 4.15 -7.10
N ASN A 85 -12.34 5.00 -6.15
CA ASN A 85 -12.35 4.66 -4.73
C ASN A 85 -13.59 5.27 -4.07
N ILE A 86 -14.22 4.50 -3.18
CA ILE A 86 -15.35 4.95 -2.38
C ILE A 86 -14.89 5.08 -0.93
N TYR A 87 -15.25 6.18 -0.31
CA TYR A 87 -14.97 6.46 1.09
C TYR A 87 -16.27 6.78 1.83
N VAL A 88 -16.40 6.30 3.05
CA VAL A 88 -17.49 6.71 3.96
C VAL A 88 -16.86 7.42 5.14
N VAL A 89 -17.06 8.72 5.19
CA VAL A 89 -16.28 9.63 6.01
C VAL A 89 -17.19 10.28 7.04
N PRO A 90 -16.84 10.25 8.33
CA PRO A 90 -17.57 11.05 9.34
C PRO A 90 -17.66 12.52 8.92
N ARG A 91 -18.82 13.14 9.13
CA ARG A 91 -19.05 14.52 8.70
C ARG A 91 -17.97 15.48 9.21
N ARG A 92 -17.50 15.29 10.45
CA ARG A 92 -16.39 16.07 11.04
C ARG A 92 -15.05 15.92 10.37
N ALA A 93 -14.84 14.84 9.59
CA ALA A 93 -13.58 14.55 8.88
C ALA A 93 -13.64 14.86 7.38
N LEU A 94 -14.77 15.37 6.88
CA LEU A 94 -15.01 15.62 5.45
C LEU A 94 -13.94 16.53 4.84
N GLU A 95 -13.69 17.69 5.44
CA GLU A 95 -12.71 18.66 4.92
C GLU A 95 -11.28 18.09 4.95
N ARG A 96 -10.92 17.41 6.03
CA ARG A 96 -9.61 16.73 6.11
C ARG A 96 -9.45 15.67 5.02
N MET A 97 -10.51 14.92 4.73
CA MET A 97 -10.49 13.92 3.66
C MET A 97 -10.39 14.55 2.28
N LYS A 98 -11.10 15.64 2.03
CA LYS A 98 -10.99 16.42 0.78
C LYS A 98 -9.54 16.89 0.56
N ASP A 99 -8.92 17.45 1.60
CA ASP A 99 -7.54 17.92 1.52
C ASP A 99 -6.53 16.77 1.38
N ALA A 100 -6.76 15.64 2.03
CA ALA A 100 -5.97 14.45 1.83
C ALA A 100 -6.02 13.97 0.37
N LEU A 101 -7.21 13.89 -0.23
CA LEU A 101 -7.39 13.44 -1.61
C LEU A 101 -6.66 14.34 -2.62
N LYS A 102 -6.52 15.65 -2.38
CA LYS A 102 -5.68 16.54 -3.20
C LYS A 102 -4.19 16.16 -3.19
N ARG A 103 -3.75 15.45 -2.14
CA ARG A 103 -2.36 14.96 -1.99
C ARG A 103 -2.18 13.49 -2.36
N TYR A 104 -3.22 12.84 -2.89
CA TYR A 104 -3.21 11.42 -3.25
C TYR A 104 -2.07 11.05 -4.22
N TRP A 105 -1.82 11.92 -5.20
CA TRP A 105 -0.81 11.73 -6.23
C TRP A 105 0.53 12.41 -5.92
N LYS A 106 0.64 13.17 -4.82
CA LYS A 106 1.87 13.89 -4.45
C LYS A 106 1.88 14.28 -2.97
N ASN A 107 3.05 14.20 -2.35
CA ASN A 107 3.27 14.66 -0.97
C ASN A 107 2.32 14.03 0.06
N THR A 108 2.05 12.74 -0.10
CA THR A 108 1.18 11.99 0.80
C THR A 108 1.79 11.94 2.21
N SER A 109 1.05 12.41 3.22
CA SER A 109 1.45 12.30 4.62
C SER A 109 0.98 11.00 5.27
N ARG A 110 1.56 10.65 6.42
CA ARG A 110 1.07 9.53 7.25
C ARG A 110 -0.41 9.69 7.63
N ASP A 111 -0.83 10.90 7.96
CA ASP A 111 -2.22 11.16 8.35
C ASP A 111 -3.18 11.08 7.16
N ASP A 112 -2.75 11.47 5.96
CA ASP A 112 -3.54 11.27 4.74
C ASP A 112 -3.79 9.78 4.50
N VAL A 113 -2.73 8.96 4.62
CA VAL A 113 -2.83 7.50 4.44
C VAL A 113 -3.78 6.87 5.44
N LYS A 114 -3.77 7.32 6.71
CA LYS A 114 -4.76 6.86 7.69
C LYS A 114 -6.19 7.18 7.25
N LEU A 115 -6.44 8.36 6.69
CA LEU A 115 -7.75 8.73 6.18
C LEU A 115 -8.16 7.84 5.00
N TYR A 116 -7.26 7.63 4.02
CA TYR A 116 -7.55 6.76 2.89
C TYR A 116 -7.89 5.34 3.33
N TYR A 117 -7.10 4.79 4.25
CA TYR A 117 -7.26 3.42 4.68
C TYR A 117 -8.45 3.22 5.62
N ASN A 118 -8.65 4.10 6.59
CA ASN A 118 -9.70 3.96 7.59
C ASN A 118 -11.11 4.15 7.04
N TYR A 119 -11.27 4.96 5.99
CA TYR A 119 -12.57 5.31 5.44
C TYR A 119 -12.85 4.70 4.08
N LYS A 120 -11.91 3.99 3.49
CA LYS A 120 -12.11 3.30 2.21
C LYS A 120 -13.06 2.13 2.39
N MET A 121 -14.10 2.12 1.57
CA MET A 121 -15.08 1.04 1.53
C MET A 121 -14.70 0.07 0.39
N ARG A 122 -14.71 -1.20 0.71
CA ARG A 122 -14.47 -2.29 -0.23
C ARG A 122 -15.75 -2.69 -0.96
N PRO A 123 -15.63 -3.45 -2.09
CA PRO A 123 -16.80 -3.98 -2.81
C PRO A 123 -17.74 -4.86 -1.98
N ASP A 124 -17.23 -5.48 -0.91
CA ASP A 124 -18.00 -6.28 0.04
C ASP A 124 -18.72 -5.44 1.11
N GLY A 125 -18.59 -4.12 1.07
CA GLY A 125 -19.19 -3.17 2.03
C GLY A 125 -18.45 -3.03 3.34
N GLN A 126 -17.32 -3.69 3.51
CA GLN A 126 -16.47 -3.54 4.70
C GLN A 126 -15.48 -2.40 4.55
N PHE A 127 -15.06 -1.82 5.66
CA PHE A 127 -13.95 -0.86 5.67
C PHE A 127 -12.61 -1.58 5.59
N GLU A 128 -11.69 -1.03 4.82
CA GLU A 128 -10.37 -1.62 4.61
C GLU A 128 -9.57 -1.74 5.91
N CYS A 129 -9.71 -0.77 6.81
CA CYS A 129 -9.05 -0.76 8.12
C CYS A 129 -9.45 -1.91 9.06
N LYS A 130 -10.61 -2.54 8.86
CA LYS A 130 -11.08 -3.68 9.68
C LYS A 130 -10.41 -5.00 9.29
N MET A 131 -9.67 -5.02 8.18
CA MET A 131 -8.91 -6.20 7.78
C MET A 131 -7.60 -6.29 8.54
N LYS A 132 -7.31 -7.49 9.05
CA LYS A 132 -5.97 -7.78 9.58
C LYS A 132 -4.98 -7.77 8.40
N THR A 133 -4.22 -6.69 8.28
CA THR A 133 -3.11 -6.63 7.32
C THR A 133 -1.98 -7.53 7.81
N ARG A 134 -1.53 -8.44 6.95
CA ARG A 134 -0.25 -9.12 7.15
C ARG A 134 0.85 -8.18 6.64
N GLY A 135 1.95 -8.07 7.38
CA GLY A 135 3.08 -7.25 6.97
C GLY A 135 3.13 -5.86 7.60
N ILE A 136 3.66 -4.89 6.87
CA ILE A 136 3.87 -3.52 7.36
C ILE A 136 2.55 -2.76 7.36
N PRO A 137 2.13 -2.18 8.50
CA PRO A 137 0.98 -1.28 8.53
C PRO A 137 1.22 -0.10 7.58
N ILE A 138 0.23 0.18 6.73
CA ILE A 138 0.40 1.14 5.63
C ILE A 138 0.71 2.55 6.13
N ASP A 139 0.19 2.94 7.29
CA ASP A 139 0.46 4.23 7.93
C ASP A 139 1.83 4.28 8.63
N GLU A 140 2.49 3.13 8.85
CA GLU A 140 3.83 3.07 9.41
C GLU A 140 4.94 3.07 8.35
N MET A 141 4.58 3.04 7.08
CA MET A 141 5.55 3.17 5.99
C MET A 141 6.26 4.53 6.05
N PRO A 142 7.54 4.62 5.61
CA PRO A 142 8.34 5.84 5.67
C PRO A 142 7.94 6.85 4.58
N TRP A 143 6.74 7.43 4.70
CA TRP A 143 6.13 8.28 3.68
C TRP A 143 6.97 9.49 3.29
N ASP A 144 7.69 10.11 4.25
CA ASP A 144 8.58 11.25 3.95
C ASP A 144 9.71 10.85 3.00
N THR A 145 10.30 9.66 3.22
CA THR A 145 11.35 9.14 2.34
C THR A 145 10.79 8.74 0.98
N LEU A 146 9.65 8.05 0.96
CA LEU A 146 8.98 7.66 -0.28
C LEU A 146 8.61 8.88 -1.14
N ASN A 147 8.07 9.93 -0.53
CA ASN A 147 7.76 11.19 -1.24
C ASN A 147 9.01 11.85 -1.83
N ARG A 148 10.12 11.89 -1.06
CA ARG A 148 11.40 12.41 -1.59
C ARG A 148 11.94 11.61 -2.77
N MET A 149 11.63 10.32 -2.83
CA MET A 149 11.92 9.45 -3.97
C MET A 149 10.93 9.62 -5.13
N GLY A 150 9.90 10.43 -4.96
CA GLY A 150 8.85 10.66 -5.96
C GLY A 150 7.68 9.69 -5.90
N TYR A 151 7.55 8.91 -4.81
CA TYR A 151 6.46 7.97 -4.62
C TYR A 151 5.40 8.51 -3.67
N SER A 152 4.23 8.84 -4.20
CA SER A 152 3.03 9.12 -3.43
C SER A 152 2.21 7.83 -3.21
N PHE A 153 1.16 7.91 -2.40
CA PHE A 153 0.25 6.78 -2.20
C PHE A 153 -0.35 6.30 -3.53
N GLY A 154 -0.94 7.20 -4.30
CA GLY A 154 -1.52 6.87 -5.61
C GLY A 154 -0.49 6.35 -6.60
N GLY A 155 0.74 6.89 -6.57
CA GLY A 155 1.84 6.41 -7.40
C GLY A 155 2.22 4.96 -7.11
N LEU A 156 2.38 4.60 -5.83
CA LEU A 156 2.67 3.23 -5.41
C LEU A 156 1.51 2.27 -5.70
N GLU A 157 0.26 2.70 -5.49
CA GLU A 157 -0.92 1.90 -5.80
C GLU A 157 -1.00 1.58 -7.30
N LYS A 158 -0.79 2.60 -8.15
CA LYS A 158 -0.85 2.48 -9.62
C LYS A 158 0.13 1.45 -10.18
N VAL A 159 1.34 1.39 -9.65
CA VAL A 159 2.37 0.44 -10.10
C VAL A 159 2.41 -0.86 -9.29
N ASN A 160 1.43 -1.07 -8.42
CA ASN A 160 1.30 -2.24 -7.54
C ASN A 160 2.49 -2.46 -6.60
N TYR A 161 3.21 -1.39 -6.24
CA TYR A 161 4.31 -1.47 -5.28
C TYR A 161 3.84 -1.39 -3.83
N LEU A 162 2.67 -0.80 -3.58
CA LEU A 162 2.14 -0.64 -2.23
C LEU A 162 2.02 -2.00 -1.52
N GLN A 163 1.39 -2.99 -2.16
CA GLN A 163 1.22 -4.32 -1.61
C GLN A 163 2.56 -5.06 -1.46
N LYS A 164 3.46 -4.95 -2.45
CA LYS A 164 4.80 -5.54 -2.38
C LYS A 164 5.57 -5.03 -1.17
N LEU A 165 5.60 -3.71 -0.98
CA LEU A 165 6.31 -3.09 0.14
C LEU A 165 5.71 -3.48 1.48
N GLN A 166 4.37 -3.57 1.61
CA GLN A 166 3.72 -4.07 2.82
C GLN A 166 4.14 -5.51 3.16
N ASN A 167 4.37 -6.34 2.16
CA ASN A 167 4.81 -7.73 2.32
C ASN A 167 6.33 -7.90 2.46
N TYR A 168 7.10 -6.84 2.65
CA TYR A 168 8.56 -6.83 2.66
C TYR A 168 9.22 -7.25 1.34
N GLU A 169 8.46 -7.28 0.26
CA GLU A 169 8.95 -7.63 -1.07
C GLU A 169 9.69 -6.44 -1.71
N GLN A 170 10.56 -6.74 -2.66
CA GLN A 170 11.25 -5.72 -3.44
C GLN A 170 10.37 -5.22 -4.58
N THR A 171 10.53 -3.94 -4.94
CA THR A 171 10.04 -3.43 -6.22
C THR A 171 10.80 -4.08 -7.38
N GLY A 172 10.28 -3.95 -8.61
CA GLY A 172 11.06 -4.26 -9.80
C GLY A 172 12.17 -3.23 -10.04
N MET A 173 13.11 -3.56 -10.94
CA MET A 173 14.12 -2.61 -11.41
C MET A 173 13.48 -1.44 -12.16
N HIS A 174 13.88 -0.24 -11.81
CA HIS A 174 13.42 0.98 -12.47
C HIS A 174 14.35 2.16 -12.17
N LYS A 175 14.14 3.30 -12.83
CA LYS A 175 14.89 4.52 -12.53
C LYS A 175 14.50 5.04 -11.15
N LEU A 176 15.48 5.10 -10.26
CA LEU A 176 15.36 5.64 -8.91
C LEU A 176 15.97 7.03 -8.84
N LYS A 177 15.30 7.90 -8.10
CA LYS A 177 15.88 9.13 -7.55
C LYS A 177 15.82 8.99 -6.05
N TYR A 178 16.96 8.97 -5.41
CA TYR A 178 17.07 8.92 -3.96
C TYR A 178 18.00 10.03 -3.48
N HIS A 179 17.53 10.84 -2.57
CA HIS A 179 18.28 11.91 -1.97
C HIS A 179 18.04 11.93 -0.47
N ASP A 180 19.10 11.81 0.29
CA ASP A 180 19.14 12.11 1.72
C ASP A 180 20.36 13.00 2.03
N ASP A 181 20.64 13.19 3.31
CA ASP A 181 21.73 14.09 3.75
C ASP A 181 23.14 13.58 3.38
N ILE A 182 23.25 12.30 2.98
CA ILE A 182 24.52 11.63 2.72
C ILE A 182 24.63 11.20 1.26
N ILE A 183 23.52 10.74 0.65
CA ILE A 183 23.52 10.09 -0.66
C ILE A 183 22.60 10.84 -1.63
N ASN A 184 23.15 11.18 -2.78
CA ASN A 184 22.37 11.63 -3.93
C ASN A 184 22.52 10.60 -5.05
N TYR A 185 21.52 9.76 -5.24
CA TYR A 185 21.53 8.69 -6.22
C TYR A 185 20.47 8.91 -7.31
N ILE A 186 20.94 8.88 -8.55
CA ILE A 186 20.07 8.84 -9.74
C ILE A 186 20.57 7.70 -10.62
N GLY A 187 19.79 6.65 -10.76
CA GLY A 187 20.22 5.48 -11.52
C GLY A 187 19.15 4.40 -11.57
N GLU A 188 19.52 3.23 -12.03
CA GLU A 188 18.67 2.04 -12.02
C GLU A 188 18.85 1.27 -10.70
N GLY A 189 17.73 0.82 -10.15
CA GLY A 189 17.74 0.06 -8.91
C GLY A 189 16.35 -0.41 -8.53
N LYS A 190 16.30 -1.05 -7.37
CA LYS A 190 15.06 -1.49 -6.72
C LYS A 190 15.14 -1.19 -5.23
N PHE A 191 14.01 -1.21 -4.55
CA PHE A 191 13.99 -0.99 -3.11
C PHE A 191 12.94 -1.85 -2.41
N ARG A 192 13.10 -2.02 -1.12
CA ARG A 192 12.15 -2.64 -0.20
C ARG A 192 12.08 -1.83 1.09
N LEU A 193 11.16 -2.21 1.96
CA LEU A 193 11.13 -1.69 3.33
C LEU A 193 11.79 -2.69 4.27
N LYS A 194 12.62 -2.17 5.17
CA LYS A 194 13.33 -2.95 6.19
C LYS A 194 13.02 -2.38 7.56
N LYS A 195 12.78 -3.25 8.54
CA LYS A 195 12.62 -2.82 9.93
C LYS A 195 13.95 -2.37 10.50
N SER A 196 13.98 -1.21 11.15
CA SER A 196 15.15 -0.64 11.81
C SER A 196 14.71 -0.11 13.18
N GLY A 197 14.92 -0.89 14.22
CA GLY A 197 14.34 -0.64 15.55
C GLY A 197 12.79 -0.64 15.47
N ASN A 198 12.17 0.43 15.95
CA ASN A 198 10.71 0.59 15.92
C ASN A 198 10.17 1.31 14.68
N ARG A 199 10.99 1.49 13.65
CA ARG A 199 10.61 2.19 12.42
C ARG A 199 10.92 1.37 11.19
N TYR A 200 10.29 1.71 10.08
CA TYR A 200 10.63 1.16 8.78
C TYR A 200 11.46 2.16 8.00
N LYS A 201 12.46 1.65 7.27
CA LYS A 201 13.33 2.45 6.38
C LYS A 201 13.28 1.87 4.98
N VAL A 202 13.54 2.72 4.00
CA VAL A 202 13.75 2.30 2.61
C VAL A 202 15.16 1.73 2.49
N ASP A 203 15.25 0.51 2.00
CA ASP A 203 16.51 -0.20 1.69
C ASP A 203 16.65 -0.24 0.17
N VAL A 204 17.53 0.61 -0.36
CA VAL A 204 17.74 0.79 -1.80
C VAL A 204 18.88 -0.11 -2.27
N LYS A 205 18.63 -0.87 -3.33
CA LYS A 205 19.64 -1.60 -4.08
C LYS A 205 19.84 -0.94 -5.44
N SER A 206 20.95 -0.27 -5.59
CA SER A 206 21.37 0.32 -6.86
C SER A 206 22.00 -0.73 -7.79
N TYR A 207 21.95 -0.51 -9.09
CA TYR A 207 22.68 -1.35 -10.03
C TYR A 207 24.20 -1.19 -9.83
N ALA A 208 24.89 -2.28 -9.56
CA ALA A 208 26.35 -2.33 -9.45
C ALA A 208 26.98 -2.70 -10.81
N ARG A 209 27.84 -1.84 -11.34
CA ARG A 209 28.54 -2.09 -12.61
C ARG A 209 29.54 -3.23 -12.49
N ILE A 210 30.16 -3.37 -11.33
CA ILE A 210 31.18 -4.36 -11.02
C ILE A 210 30.70 -5.20 -9.86
N LEU A 211 30.84 -6.51 -9.95
CA LEU A 211 30.56 -7.42 -8.84
C LEU A 211 31.72 -7.29 -7.83
N ASP A 212 31.39 -7.16 -6.55
CA ASP A 212 32.39 -7.15 -5.50
C ASP A 212 33.15 -8.49 -5.46
N GLU A 213 34.48 -8.40 -5.32
CA GLU A 213 35.38 -9.56 -5.31
C GLU A 213 35.62 -10.12 -3.90
N GLY A 214 34.84 -9.68 -2.93
CA GLY A 214 34.97 -10.12 -1.55
C GLY A 214 33.96 -9.47 -0.63
N LEU A 215 33.92 -9.92 0.62
CA LEU A 215 33.04 -9.43 1.66
C LEU A 215 33.73 -9.54 3.03
N PHE A 216 33.60 -8.52 3.89
CA PHE A 216 34.21 -8.49 5.24
C PHE A 216 35.70 -8.88 5.25
N ASN A 217 36.49 -8.27 4.37
CA ASN A 217 37.92 -8.55 4.17
C ASN A 217 38.27 -9.97 3.70
N GLN A 218 37.29 -10.78 3.35
CA GLN A 218 37.50 -12.10 2.74
C GLN A 218 37.37 -11.96 1.23
N LYS A 219 38.45 -12.28 0.49
CA LYS A 219 38.42 -12.35 -0.97
C LYS A 219 37.74 -13.62 -1.44
N PHE A 220 37.00 -13.50 -2.52
CA PHE A 220 36.41 -14.66 -3.20
C PHE A 220 37.46 -15.34 -4.08
N THR A 221 37.37 -16.65 -4.15
CA THR A 221 38.17 -17.45 -5.11
C THR A 221 37.54 -17.35 -6.51
N ASP A 222 38.28 -17.74 -7.54
CA ASP A 222 37.76 -17.81 -8.90
C ASP A 222 36.52 -18.72 -9.00
N ALA A 223 36.50 -19.81 -8.23
CA ALA A 223 35.35 -20.71 -8.15
C ALA A 223 34.14 -20.01 -7.51
N ASP A 224 34.34 -19.21 -6.44
CA ASP A 224 33.29 -18.42 -5.81
C ASP A 224 32.70 -17.41 -6.80
N MET A 225 33.56 -16.68 -7.50
CA MET A 225 33.15 -15.68 -8.51
C MET A 225 32.32 -16.35 -9.62
N LYS A 226 32.78 -17.49 -10.12
CA LYS A 226 32.06 -18.28 -11.13
C LYS A 226 30.70 -18.74 -10.62
N ASN A 227 30.62 -19.22 -9.37
CA ASN A 227 29.37 -19.63 -8.74
C ASN A 227 28.39 -18.46 -8.60
N LEU A 228 28.86 -17.30 -8.13
CA LEU A 228 28.05 -16.09 -8.04
C LEU A 228 27.53 -15.61 -9.41
N GLU A 229 28.34 -15.72 -10.45
CA GLU A 229 27.92 -15.35 -11.81
C GLU A 229 26.93 -16.33 -12.42
N MET A 230 27.15 -17.62 -12.27
CA MET A 230 26.33 -18.67 -12.91
C MET A 230 25.09 -19.04 -12.12
N TYR A 231 25.19 -19.13 -10.79
CA TYR A 231 24.15 -19.68 -9.94
C TYR A 231 23.58 -18.67 -8.94
N GLY A 232 24.16 -17.48 -8.85
CA GLY A 232 23.71 -16.43 -7.94
C GLY A 232 24.01 -16.70 -6.45
N ASN A 233 24.85 -17.68 -6.13
CA ASN A 233 25.26 -17.96 -4.75
C ASN A 233 26.72 -18.42 -4.71
N LEU A 234 27.34 -18.30 -3.52
CA LEU A 234 28.75 -18.64 -3.34
C LEU A 234 29.02 -20.15 -3.44
N GLY A 235 28.01 -20.98 -3.20
CA GLY A 235 28.13 -22.44 -3.16
C GLY A 235 28.75 -23.01 -1.89
N ARG A 236 29.14 -22.15 -0.93
CA ARG A 236 29.68 -22.50 0.36
C ARG A 236 29.35 -21.46 1.42
N VAL A 237 29.50 -21.80 2.68
CA VAL A 237 29.49 -20.83 3.79
C VAL A 237 30.79 -20.02 3.73
N LEU A 238 30.69 -18.71 3.85
CA LEU A 238 31.83 -17.81 3.98
C LEU A 238 32.09 -17.56 5.47
N GLU A 239 33.23 -18.04 5.96
CA GLU A 239 33.66 -17.73 7.33
C GLU A 239 34.24 -16.32 7.41
N THR A 240 33.65 -15.50 8.28
CA THR A 240 34.06 -14.09 8.47
C THR A 240 34.22 -13.73 9.92
N SER A 241 34.80 -12.56 10.19
CA SER A 241 34.85 -12.01 11.57
C SER A 241 33.48 -11.76 12.19
N GLU A 242 32.43 -11.61 11.37
CA GLU A 242 31.04 -11.40 11.79
C GLU A 242 30.27 -12.74 11.92
N GLY A 243 30.97 -13.87 11.77
CA GLY A 243 30.40 -15.21 11.78
C GLY A 243 30.22 -15.83 10.39
N PRO A 244 29.62 -17.04 10.35
CA PRO A 244 29.40 -17.78 9.10
C PRO A 244 28.27 -17.13 8.28
N LEU A 245 28.53 -16.85 7.01
CA LEU A 245 27.59 -16.20 6.10
C LEU A 245 27.23 -17.04 4.88
N LEU A 246 25.97 -17.06 4.51
CA LEU A 246 25.51 -17.44 3.19
C LEU A 246 25.48 -16.18 2.31
N VAL A 247 26.19 -16.23 1.21
CA VAL A 247 26.33 -15.10 0.27
C VAL A 247 25.64 -15.44 -1.06
N SER A 248 24.83 -14.52 -1.53
CA SER A 248 24.16 -14.61 -2.83
C SER A 248 24.31 -13.31 -3.60
N ARG A 249 24.13 -13.37 -4.90
CA ARG A 249 24.08 -12.22 -5.80
C ARG A 249 22.66 -11.95 -6.24
N ASP A 250 22.27 -10.71 -6.14
CA ASP A 250 21.05 -10.24 -6.78
C ASP A 250 21.32 -10.05 -8.29
N PHE A 251 20.67 -10.85 -9.14
CA PHE A 251 20.90 -10.82 -10.59
C PHE A 251 20.51 -9.51 -11.25
N ASP A 252 19.50 -8.82 -10.71
CA ASP A 252 19.03 -7.55 -11.28
C ASP A 252 19.99 -6.40 -10.96
N THR A 253 20.41 -6.29 -9.70
CA THR A 253 21.26 -5.18 -9.24
C THR A 253 22.74 -5.50 -9.26
N ARG A 254 23.13 -6.77 -9.39
CA ARG A 254 24.48 -7.29 -9.27
C ARG A 254 25.13 -7.07 -7.89
N GLN A 255 24.37 -6.64 -6.92
CA GLN A 255 24.86 -6.49 -5.53
C GLN A 255 24.86 -7.83 -4.80
N LEU A 256 25.76 -7.94 -3.83
CA LEU A 256 25.79 -9.08 -2.93
C LEU A 256 24.74 -8.92 -1.82
N ASP A 257 24.06 -10.02 -1.53
CA ASP A 257 23.23 -10.24 -0.35
C ASP A 257 23.91 -11.27 0.54
N TYR A 258 23.80 -11.09 1.86
CA TYR A 258 24.29 -12.09 2.79
C TYR A 258 23.36 -12.26 3.98
N THR A 259 23.36 -13.46 4.54
CA THR A 259 22.57 -13.82 5.73
C THR A 259 23.45 -14.71 6.62
N ASN A 260 23.36 -14.53 7.94
CA ASN A 260 24.03 -15.42 8.87
C ASN A 260 23.54 -16.87 8.65
N ALA A 261 24.48 -17.79 8.43
CA ALA A 261 24.17 -19.19 8.11
C ALA A 261 23.43 -19.91 9.25
N GLU A 262 23.67 -19.54 10.51
CA GLU A 262 22.98 -20.10 11.68
C GLU A 262 21.49 -19.75 11.69
N ASN A 263 21.11 -18.59 11.13
CA ASN A 263 19.72 -18.11 11.07
C ASN A 263 18.99 -18.50 9.79
N ALA A 264 19.68 -19.09 8.82
CA ALA A 264 19.13 -19.37 7.50
C ALA A 264 18.09 -20.51 7.50
N PHE A 265 18.09 -21.36 8.51
CA PHE A 265 17.24 -22.54 8.62
C PHE A 265 16.12 -22.40 9.66
N VAL A 266 15.90 -21.21 10.22
CA VAL A 266 14.76 -20.97 11.10
C VAL A 266 13.51 -20.79 10.23
N PRO A 267 12.53 -21.71 10.29
CA PRO A 267 11.26 -21.53 9.56
C PRO A 267 10.59 -20.26 10.04
N ARG A 268 10.22 -19.37 9.11
CA ARG A 268 9.48 -18.14 9.41
C ARG A 268 7.99 -18.41 9.58
#